data_a54b0b175e25e190678242c9b5c56365
#
_entry.id   a54b0b175e25e190678242c9b5c56365
#
_cell.length_a   1.000
_cell.length_b   1.000
_cell.length_c   1.000
_cell.angle_alpha   90.00
_cell.angle_beta   90.00
_cell.angle_gamma   90.00
#
_symmetry.space_group_name_H-M   'P 1'
#
loop_
_entity.id
_entity.type
_entity.pdbx_description
1 polymer ?
#
loop_
_entity_poly.entity_id
_entity_poly.type
_entity_poly.pdbx_seq_one_letter_code
_entity_poly.pdbx_strand_id
1 'polypeptide(L)'
;MVLLTEQEQIDILRNKCYNVKNRLWIASPYIGTLKDVQKIIGGKWQLPSVDCRVLTDADSGFIRKDTFDDFISNQIQIRSLDSLHAKIYIVDDWCLVTSANLTGTAFLCRYEMGIATNEIDEIMSTYKRWWEMATPVLALKSTPQKALLDYQDGHAFKKKFKAKPYVSGKQDKYEAVCEKYKSFAALYESITGRNQIMVADGFTLLQEVDYLFNFLYHDHPKTPSHGQNQPRKLSDIQKEKAIKTYFKEMCDHYTNDPQKWRLDRTRTIQKNLGQKAIKKLGWNEVKEVVLCLHCLSSYPINRTKFLNPQNNNLNDIIDCWYHLLHTGVIDSSKIKYVTDRLNNFGLSSIYELIGWFYPEKYPLMNNNSHCGMRFFGYDV
;
A
#
# COMPACT_ATOMS: atom_id res chain seq x y z
N MET A 1 -9.99 23.33 0.48
CA MET A 1 -9.55 22.62 1.70
C MET A 1 -9.97 21.17 1.62
N VAL A 2 -9.04 20.20 1.85
CA VAL A 2 -9.29 18.74 1.77
C VAL A 2 -8.74 18.10 3.03
N LEU A 3 -9.57 17.27 3.69
CA LEU A 3 -9.14 16.43 4.81
C LEU A 3 -8.41 15.20 4.28
N LEU A 4 -7.25 14.90 4.84
CA LEU A 4 -6.39 13.79 4.45
C LEU A 4 -6.11 12.89 5.66
N THR A 5 -6.21 11.60 5.44
CA THR A 5 -5.85 10.56 6.41
C THR A 5 -4.47 9.99 6.10
N GLU A 6 -3.95 9.21 6.97
CA GLU A 6 -2.61 8.56 6.99
C GLU A 6 -1.84 8.56 5.65
N GLN A 7 -2.16 7.58 4.79
CA GLN A 7 -1.41 7.37 3.54
C GLN A 7 -1.67 8.46 2.50
N GLU A 8 -2.88 9.02 2.48
CA GLU A 8 -3.23 10.10 1.55
C GLU A 8 -2.29 11.31 1.74
N GLN A 9 -1.91 11.60 2.99
CA GLN A 9 -0.97 12.67 3.30
C GLN A 9 0.40 12.42 2.68
N ILE A 10 0.93 11.18 2.79
CA ILE A 10 2.25 10.84 2.23
C ILE A 10 2.21 10.92 0.70
N ASP A 11 1.21 10.32 0.08
CA ASP A 11 1.11 10.23 -1.36
C ASP A 11 0.99 11.62 -2.00
N ILE A 12 0.14 12.48 -1.42
CA ILE A 12 -0.02 13.84 -1.90
C ILE A 12 1.23 14.69 -1.60
N LEU A 13 1.74 14.65 -0.37
CA LEU A 13 2.94 15.40 -0.01
C LEU A 13 4.13 15.01 -0.87
N ARG A 14 4.36 13.71 -1.06
CA ARG A 14 5.45 13.20 -1.93
C ARG A 14 5.28 13.65 -3.38
N ASN A 15 4.07 13.59 -3.91
CA ASN A 15 3.77 14.06 -5.27
C ASN A 15 4.06 15.56 -5.41
N LYS A 16 3.61 16.37 -4.44
CA LYS A 16 3.89 17.81 -4.42
C LYS A 16 5.39 18.09 -4.34
N CYS A 17 6.11 17.43 -3.42
CA CYS A 17 7.57 17.58 -3.29
C CYS A 17 8.32 17.08 -4.54
N TYR A 18 7.83 16.04 -5.21
CA TYR A 18 8.41 15.57 -6.48
C TYR A 18 8.27 16.62 -7.60
N ASN A 19 7.19 17.39 -7.59
CA ASN A 19 6.89 18.42 -8.59
C ASN A 19 7.23 19.85 -8.13
N VAL A 20 7.90 20.02 -6.97
CA VAL A 20 8.28 21.32 -6.43
C VAL A 20 9.14 22.12 -7.41
N LYS A 21 8.83 23.41 -7.56
CA LYS A 21 9.51 24.32 -8.48
C LYS A 21 10.28 25.42 -7.76
N ASN A 22 9.68 26.02 -6.75
CA ASN A 22 10.19 27.26 -6.15
C ASN A 22 10.53 27.09 -4.67
N ARG A 23 9.63 26.47 -3.87
CA ARG A 23 9.82 26.43 -2.41
C ARG A 23 9.31 25.14 -1.77
N LEU A 24 10.05 24.70 -0.74
CA LEU A 24 9.62 23.71 0.22
C LEU A 24 9.94 24.22 1.62
N TRP A 25 8.92 24.69 2.35
CA TRP A 25 9.08 25.16 3.72
C TRP A 25 8.41 24.19 4.69
N ILE A 26 9.15 23.76 5.67
CA ILE A 26 8.74 22.74 6.64
C ILE A 26 8.80 23.32 8.03
N ALA A 27 7.72 23.17 8.81
CA ALA A 27 7.75 23.30 10.24
C ALA A 27 7.46 21.95 10.87
N SER A 28 8.38 21.42 11.65
CA SER A 28 8.20 20.15 12.36
C SER A 28 9.15 20.09 13.56
N PRO A 29 8.65 19.93 14.80
CA PRO A 29 9.49 19.85 15.98
C PRO A 29 10.41 18.64 15.98
N TYR A 30 9.99 17.53 15.36
CA TYR A 30 10.75 16.27 15.30
C TYR A 30 11.05 15.93 13.85
N ILE A 31 12.33 15.67 13.55
CA ILE A 31 12.81 15.28 12.21
C ILE A 31 13.54 13.95 12.32
N GLY A 32 13.05 12.95 11.59
CA GLY A 32 13.51 11.59 11.58
C GLY A 32 14.85 11.39 10.87
N THR A 33 15.19 10.12 10.58
CA THR A 33 16.39 9.77 9.83
C THR A 33 16.29 10.27 8.39
N LEU A 34 17.42 10.52 7.75
CA LEU A 34 17.48 10.91 6.33
C LEU A 34 16.68 9.96 5.45
N LYS A 35 16.77 8.66 5.71
CA LYS A 35 16.01 7.63 5.01
C LYS A 35 14.48 7.80 5.17
N ASP A 36 14.04 8.18 6.36
CA ASP A 36 12.60 8.43 6.60
C ASP A 36 12.15 9.72 5.91
N VAL A 37 12.95 10.78 5.98
CA VAL A 37 12.69 12.05 5.29
C VAL A 37 12.58 11.83 3.79
N GLN A 38 13.53 11.11 3.17
CA GLN A 38 13.50 10.78 1.75
C GLN A 38 12.28 9.92 1.36
N LYS A 39 11.82 9.04 2.24
CA LYS A 39 10.59 8.28 1.99
C LYS A 39 9.33 9.16 1.99
N ILE A 40 9.31 10.23 2.79
CA ILE A 40 8.14 11.09 2.97
C ILE A 40 8.09 12.18 1.89
N ILE A 41 9.19 12.89 1.66
CA ILE A 41 9.26 14.05 0.77
C ILE A 41 10.13 13.85 -0.48
N GLY A 42 10.65 12.64 -0.70
CA GLY A 42 11.53 12.36 -1.86
C GLY A 42 12.93 12.97 -1.72
N GLY A 43 13.56 13.33 -2.84
CA GLY A 43 14.90 13.89 -2.88
C GLY A 43 15.06 15.19 -3.70
N LYS A 44 14.00 15.67 -4.38
CA LYS A 44 14.09 16.88 -5.23
C LYS A 44 14.27 18.18 -4.45
N TRP A 45 13.94 18.20 -3.19
CA TRP A 45 14.17 19.32 -2.27
C TRP A 45 15.65 19.72 -2.10
N GLN A 46 16.56 18.82 -2.49
CA GLN A 46 18.01 19.07 -2.47
C GLN A 46 18.49 19.89 -3.68
N LEU A 47 17.60 20.23 -4.62
CA LEU A 47 17.99 21.03 -5.78
C LEU A 47 18.24 22.49 -5.38
N PRO A 48 19.34 23.11 -5.83
CA PRO A 48 19.67 24.51 -5.50
C PRO A 48 18.62 25.52 -5.97
N SER A 49 17.77 25.15 -6.92
CA SER A 49 16.67 25.98 -7.44
C SER A 49 15.46 26.05 -6.51
N VAL A 50 15.40 25.23 -5.48
CA VAL A 50 14.28 25.18 -4.53
C VAL A 50 14.69 25.89 -3.24
N ASP A 51 13.93 26.92 -2.85
CA ASP A 51 14.06 27.55 -1.53
C ASP A 51 13.55 26.60 -0.45
N CYS A 52 14.46 25.80 0.11
CA CYS A 52 14.15 24.83 1.14
C CYS A 52 14.48 25.40 2.53
N ARG A 53 13.46 25.50 3.40
CA ARG A 53 13.56 26.01 4.76
C ARG A 53 12.99 25.02 5.76
N VAL A 54 13.70 24.82 6.86
CA VAL A 54 13.29 23.92 7.93
C VAL A 54 13.23 24.67 9.25
N LEU A 55 12.04 24.75 9.82
CA LEU A 55 11.78 25.26 11.15
C LEU A 55 11.53 24.11 12.11
N THR A 56 12.28 24.04 13.19
CA THR A 56 12.23 22.91 14.13
C THR A 56 12.42 23.41 15.58
N ASP A 57 12.37 22.51 16.54
CA ASP A 57 12.80 22.74 17.93
C ASP A 57 14.12 21.99 18.17
N ALA A 58 15.23 22.56 17.67
CA ALA A 58 16.53 21.90 17.74
C ALA A 58 17.12 21.82 19.16
N ASP A 59 16.71 22.72 20.04
CA ASP A 59 17.18 22.74 21.44
C ASP A 59 16.63 21.58 22.25
N SER A 60 15.49 21.04 21.86
CA SER A 60 14.93 19.80 22.40
C SER A 60 15.63 18.53 21.90
N GLY A 61 16.60 18.63 20.99
CA GLY A 61 17.42 17.50 20.51
C GLY A 61 16.70 16.56 19.53
N PHE A 62 15.74 17.04 18.78
CA PHE A 62 14.83 16.19 17.97
C PHE A 62 15.13 16.15 16.47
N ILE A 63 16.28 16.63 16.02
CA ILE A 63 16.80 16.37 14.66
C ILE A 63 17.82 15.23 14.71
N ARG A 64 17.68 14.26 13.80
CA ARG A 64 18.69 13.21 13.65
C ARG A 64 19.94 13.78 12.99
N LYS A 65 21.08 13.33 13.51
CA LYS A 65 22.38 13.84 13.05
C LYS A 65 22.61 13.61 11.55
N ASP A 66 22.28 12.43 11.05
CA ASP A 66 22.39 12.07 9.63
C ASP A 66 21.56 13.02 8.72
N THR A 67 20.36 13.37 9.14
CA THR A 67 19.50 14.31 8.43
C THR A 67 20.00 15.75 8.54
N PHE A 68 20.46 16.14 9.70
CA PHE A 68 21.03 17.47 9.91
C PHE A 68 22.28 17.68 9.04
N ASP A 69 23.22 16.72 9.05
CA ASP A 69 24.44 16.78 8.25
C ASP A 69 24.11 16.86 6.75
N ASP A 70 23.10 16.12 6.28
CA ASP A 70 22.66 16.17 4.89
C ASP A 70 22.01 17.52 4.55
N PHE A 71 21.18 18.07 5.43
CA PHE A 71 20.58 19.39 5.23
C PHE A 71 21.63 20.48 5.11
N ILE A 72 22.63 20.48 5.99
CA ILE A 72 23.74 21.46 5.97
C ILE A 72 24.57 21.29 4.69
N SER A 73 24.90 20.04 4.31
CA SER A 73 25.65 19.74 3.09
C SER A 73 24.95 20.23 1.81
N ASN A 74 23.63 20.22 1.82
CA ASN A 74 22.80 20.71 0.72
C ASN A 74 22.40 22.20 0.88
N GLN A 75 23.01 22.93 1.82
CA GLN A 75 22.78 24.37 2.06
C GLN A 75 21.32 24.70 2.45
N ILE A 76 20.59 23.73 3.02
CA ILE A 76 19.22 23.96 3.49
C ILE A 76 19.27 24.78 4.76
N GLN A 77 18.47 25.84 4.80
CA GLN A 77 18.40 26.71 5.95
C GLN A 77 17.57 26.07 7.07
N ILE A 78 18.20 25.90 8.23
CA ILE A 78 17.54 25.36 9.43
C ILE A 78 17.50 26.45 10.49
N ARG A 79 16.33 26.68 11.08
CA ARG A 79 16.17 27.55 12.25
C ARG A 79 15.44 26.84 13.38
N SER A 80 15.79 27.14 14.60
CA SER A 80 15.16 26.63 15.83
C SER A 80 14.23 27.66 16.40
N LEU A 81 12.98 27.27 16.61
CA LEU A 81 11.98 28.01 17.35
C LEU A 81 11.61 27.22 18.61
N ASP A 82 11.90 27.77 19.77
CA ASP A 82 11.58 27.18 21.05
C ASP A 82 10.07 26.90 21.17
N SER A 83 9.73 25.76 21.74
CA SER A 83 8.35 25.29 21.90
C SER A 83 7.54 25.16 20.60
N LEU A 84 8.19 25.04 19.44
CA LEU A 84 7.49 24.75 18.19
C LEU A 84 6.76 23.41 18.31
N HIS A 85 5.45 23.40 18.05
CA HIS A 85 4.67 22.16 18.01
C HIS A 85 3.85 22.00 16.71
N ALA A 86 3.87 22.98 15.83
CA ALA A 86 3.21 22.91 14.52
C ALA A 86 3.87 21.92 13.57
N LYS A 87 3.09 21.27 12.72
CA LYS A 87 3.56 20.43 11.61
C LYS A 87 2.92 20.95 10.33
N ILE A 88 3.72 21.67 9.56
CA ILE A 88 3.30 22.38 8.36
C ILE A 88 4.28 22.07 7.23
N TYR A 89 3.75 21.74 6.06
CA TYR A 89 4.52 21.47 4.85
C TYR A 89 3.97 22.36 3.73
N ILE A 90 4.71 23.40 3.35
CA ILE A 90 4.35 24.32 2.28
C ILE A 90 5.17 23.94 1.04
N VAL A 91 4.50 23.60 -0.05
CA VAL A 91 5.12 23.24 -1.33
C VAL A 91 4.51 24.11 -2.43
N ASP A 92 5.28 25.07 -2.92
CA ASP A 92 4.83 26.10 -3.86
C ASP A 92 3.54 26.80 -3.38
N ASP A 93 2.41 26.59 -4.03
CA ASP A 93 1.11 27.19 -3.73
C ASP A 93 0.17 26.23 -2.99
N TRP A 94 0.73 25.21 -2.34
CA TRP A 94 -0.02 24.22 -1.62
C TRP A 94 0.54 24.03 -0.21
N CYS A 95 -0.31 23.69 0.74
CA CYS A 95 0.08 23.44 2.11
C CYS A 95 -0.65 22.23 2.70
N LEU A 96 0.08 21.46 3.50
CA LEU A 96 -0.45 20.44 4.41
C LEU A 96 -0.19 20.90 5.86
N VAL A 97 -1.25 21.07 6.64
CA VAL A 97 -1.20 21.19 8.10
C VAL A 97 -1.65 19.86 8.69
N THR A 98 -0.83 19.26 9.55
CA THR A 98 -1.08 17.88 10.00
C THR A 98 -0.67 17.67 11.46
N SER A 99 -1.09 16.56 12.04
CA SER A 99 -0.55 16.06 13.30
C SER A 99 0.79 15.32 13.13
N ALA A 100 1.17 14.95 11.90
CA ALA A 100 2.36 14.15 11.60
C ALA A 100 3.66 14.98 11.60
N ASN A 101 4.61 14.62 12.47
CA ASN A 101 5.98 15.11 12.40
C ASN A 101 6.71 14.54 11.17
N LEU A 102 7.79 15.19 10.71
CA LEU A 102 8.64 14.68 9.63
C LEU A 102 9.48 13.48 10.10
N THR A 103 8.79 12.41 10.45
CA THR A 103 9.39 11.16 10.93
C THR A 103 8.71 9.95 10.33
N GLY A 104 9.47 8.87 10.12
CA GLY A 104 8.91 7.61 9.65
C GLY A 104 7.85 7.04 10.61
N THR A 105 7.99 7.28 11.90
CA THR A 105 7.01 6.83 12.90
C THR A 105 5.67 7.54 12.73
N ALA A 106 5.66 8.86 12.52
CA ALA A 106 4.42 9.61 12.32
C ALA A 106 3.74 9.19 11.00
N PHE A 107 4.40 9.38 9.89
CA PHE A 107 3.80 9.14 8.57
C PHE A 107 3.55 7.67 8.22
N LEU A 108 4.35 6.73 8.76
CA LEU A 108 4.29 5.32 8.34
C LEU A 108 3.69 4.37 9.38
N CYS A 109 3.53 4.82 10.65
CA CYS A 109 3.18 3.92 11.75
C CYS A 109 2.04 4.41 12.64
N ARG A 110 1.67 5.71 12.58
CA ARG A 110 0.65 6.30 13.45
C ARG A 110 -0.62 6.67 12.68
N TYR A 111 -1.72 6.83 13.40
CA TYR A 111 -2.93 7.46 12.88
C TYR A 111 -2.72 8.97 12.97
N GLU A 112 -2.55 9.59 11.83
CA GLU A 112 -2.34 11.02 11.70
C GLU A 112 -3.40 11.60 10.76
N MET A 113 -3.79 12.83 11.00
CA MET A 113 -4.79 13.51 10.19
C MET A 113 -4.25 14.89 9.79
N GLY A 114 -4.59 15.32 8.58
CA GLY A 114 -4.15 16.61 8.08
C GLY A 114 -5.18 17.26 7.18
N ILE A 115 -5.00 18.56 7.00
CA ILE A 115 -5.79 19.39 6.09
C ILE A 115 -4.86 19.94 5.01
N ALA A 116 -5.20 19.71 3.76
CA ALA A 116 -4.52 20.27 2.62
C ALA A 116 -5.33 21.42 2.00
N THR A 117 -4.63 22.49 1.61
CA THR A 117 -5.25 23.66 1.01
C THR A 117 -4.30 24.36 0.02
N ASN A 118 -4.88 25.10 -0.92
CA ASN A 118 -4.17 26.07 -1.76
C ASN A 118 -4.37 27.52 -1.27
N GLU A 119 -5.20 27.72 -0.25
CA GLU A 119 -5.36 29.00 0.43
C GLU A 119 -4.25 29.14 1.49
N ILE A 120 -3.07 29.60 1.07
CA ILE A 120 -1.85 29.51 1.89
C ILE A 120 -1.37 30.84 2.46
N ASP A 121 -1.97 31.98 2.15
CA ASP A 121 -1.45 33.30 2.48
C ASP A 121 -1.28 33.53 3.99
N GLU A 122 -2.27 33.17 4.80
CA GLU A 122 -2.20 33.28 6.26
C GLU A 122 -1.17 32.30 6.85
N ILE A 123 -1.10 31.07 6.30
CA ILE A 123 -0.16 30.05 6.74
C ILE A 123 1.27 30.49 6.42
N MET A 124 1.49 31.02 5.21
CA MET A 124 2.78 31.56 4.80
C MET A 124 3.19 32.78 5.65
N SER A 125 2.25 33.68 5.91
CA SER A 125 2.50 34.85 6.76
C SER A 125 2.91 34.42 8.18
N THR A 126 2.21 33.43 8.73
CA THR A 126 2.54 32.86 10.05
C THR A 126 3.89 32.17 10.05
N TYR A 127 4.19 31.35 9.03
CA TYR A 127 5.50 30.69 8.89
C TYR A 127 6.64 31.70 8.79
N LYS A 128 6.49 32.75 7.98
CA LYS A 128 7.49 33.84 7.84
C LYS A 128 7.75 34.53 9.18
N ARG A 129 6.69 34.87 9.91
CA ARG A 129 6.85 35.47 11.25
C ARG A 129 7.60 34.58 12.22
N TRP A 130 7.29 33.26 12.24
CA TRP A 130 8.03 32.28 13.06
C TRP A 130 9.48 32.15 12.61
N TRP A 131 9.70 32.17 11.28
CA TRP A 131 11.03 32.12 10.71
C TRP A 131 11.93 33.29 11.16
N GLU A 132 11.40 34.50 11.22
CA GLU A 132 12.13 35.68 11.69
C GLU A 132 12.41 35.61 13.21
N MET A 133 11.54 35.02 14.00
CA MET A 133 11.73 34.82 15.43
C MET A 133 12.74 33.72 15.77
N ALA A 134 12.94 32.78 14.87
CA ALA A 134 13.74 31.59 15.09
C ALA A 134 15.25 31.86 14.91
N THR A 135 16.07 31.16 15.68
CA THR A 135 17.55 31.23 15.62
C THR A 135 18.13 30.26 14.60
N PRO A 136 19.13 30.68 13.75
CA PRO A 136 19.81 29.76 12.85
C PRO A 136 20.49 28.61 13.61
N VAL A 137 20.37 27.39 13.10
CA VAL A 137 21.03 26.19 13.66
C VAL A 137 22.24 25.87 12.79
N LEU A 138 23.42 26.15 13.30
CA LEU A 138 24.70 25.91 12.60
C LEU A 138 25.38 24.60 13.06
N ALA A 139 25.03 24.11 14.23
CA ALA A 139 25.48 22.84 14.79
C ALA A 139 24.45 22.29 15.77
N LEU A 140 24.33 20.98 15.86
CA LEU A 140 23.50 20.36 16.90
C LEU A 140 24.24 20.43 18.24
N LYS A 141 23.57 20.88 19.28
CA LYS A 141 24.05 20.72 20.65
C LYS A 141 24.12 19.23 20.97
N SER A 142 25.09 18.82 21.79
CA SER A 142 25.18 17.41 22.24
C SER A 142 23.85 17.01 22.89
N THR A 143 23.24 15.96 22.38
CA THR A 143 21.94 15.49 22.85
C THR A 143 21.99 15.10 24.32
N PRO A 144 21.16 15.66 25.22
CA PRO A 144 21.09 15.21 26.60
C PRO A 144 20.76 13.70 26.66
N GLN A 145 21.36 12.99 27.61
CA GLN A 145 21.18 11.54 27.75
C GLN A 145 19.69 11.11 27.87
N LYS A 146 18.81 12.00 28.35
CA LYS A 146 17.37 11.81 28.44
C LYS A 146 16.69 11.75 27.06
N ALA A 147 17.08 12.59 26.11
CA ALA A 147 16.55 12.57 24.73
C ALA A 147 17.01 11.30 23.95
N LEU A 148 18.16 10.72 24.31
CA LEU A 148 18.62 9.42 23.82
C LEU A 148 17.76 8.28 24.36
N LEU A 149 17.31 8.33 25.62
CA LEU A 149 16.42 7.33 26.23
C LEU A 149 15.03 7.38 25.61
N ASP A 150 14.43 8.56 25.49
CA ASP A 150 13.14 8.75 24.80
C ASP A 150 13.21 8.34 23.32
N TYR A 151 14.39 8.47 22.71
CA TYR A 151 14.63 7.99 21.34
C TYR A 151 14.81 6.47 21.27
N GLN A 152 15.51 5.84 22.23
CA GLN A 152 15.60 4.38 22.33
C GLN A 152 14.24 3.75 22.63
N ASP A 153 13.41 4.40 23.45
CA ASP A 153 12.01 4.04 23.65
C ASP A 153 11.19 4.19 22.37
N GLY A 154 11.43 5.21 21.55
CA GLY A 154 10.85 5.33 20.21
C GLY A 154 11.27 4.18 19.27
N HIS A 155 12.51 3.66 19.39
CA HIS A 155 12.94 2.46 18.67
C HIS A 155 12.38 1.16 19.26
N ALA A 156 12.22 1.06 20.57
CA ALA A 156 11.51 -0.03 21.22
C ALA A 156 10.00 -0.01 20.88
N PHE A 157 9.45 1.18 20.69
CA PHE A 157 8.11 1.38 20.18
C PHE A 157 7.97 0.89 18.72
N LYS A 158 8.99 1.07 17.86
CA LYS A 158 9.01 0.50 16.50
C LYS A 158 8.93 -1.03 16.47
N LYS A 159 9.39 -1.72 17.51
CA LYS A 159 9.21 -3.17 17.66
C LYS A 159 7.77 -3.57 18.03
N LYS A 160 7.00 -2.67 18.64
CA LYS A 160 5.59 -2.89 19.02
C LYS A 160 4.59 -2.39 17.97
N PHE A 161 4.95 -1.39 17.16
CA PHE A 161 4.10 -0.92 16.06
C PHE A 161 4.55 -1.58 14.75
N LYS A 162 3.86 -2.63 14.36
CA LYS A 162 3.86 -3.05 12.96
C LYS A 162 3.36 -1.86 12.15
N ALA A 163 4.05 -1.55 11.03
CA ALA A 163 3.50 -0.62 10.07
C ALA A 163 2.07 -1.04 9.78
N LYS A 164 1.11 -0.13 10.00
CA LYS A 164 -0.28 -0.44 9.70
C LYS A 164 -0.37 -0.70 8.21
N PRO A 165 -1.02 -1.78 7.78
CA PRO A 165 -1.32 -1.93 6.37
C PRO A 165 -2.12 -0.70 5.95
N TYR A 166 -1.76 -0.15 4.79
CA TYR A 166 -2.50 0.95 4.17
C TYR A 166 -3.98 0.56 4.05
N VAL A 167 -4.82 1.36 4.69
CA VAL A 167 -6.27 1.31 4.50
C VAL A 167 -6.64 2.63 3.86
N SER A 168 -6.85 2.62 2.53
CA SER A 168 -7.41 3.78 1.83
C SER A 168 -8.72 4.19 2.49
N GLY A 169 -8.96 5.49 2.63
CA GLY A 169 -10.18 6.02 3.22
C GLY A 169 -11.42 5.38 2.57
N LYS A 170 -12.27 4.69 3.33
CA LYS A 170 -13.35 3.79 2.92
C LYS A 170 -12.88 2.55 2.15
N GLN A 171 -12.04 1.73 2.76
CA GLN A 171 -11.96 0.35 2.32
C GLN A 171 -13.31 -0.31 2.63
N ASP A 172 -14.07 -0.62 1.58
CA ASP A 172 -15.18 -1.55 1.71
C ASP A 172 -14.65 -2.79 2.43
N LYS A 173 -15.36 -3.27 3.42
CA LYS A 173 -14.96 -4.51 4.11
C LYS A 173 -14.71 -5.59 3.06
N TYR A 174 -13.77 -6.49 3.31
CA TYR A 174 -13.44 -7.59 2.40
C TYR A 174 -14.69 -8.26 1.82
N GLU A 175 -15.69 -8.44 2.67
CA GLU A 175 -16.96 -9.08 2.34
C GLU A 175 -17.73 -8.29 1.26
N ALA A 176 -17.77 -6.96 1.39
CA ALA A 176 -18.45 -6.11 0.42
C ALA A 176 -17.74 -6.10 -0.95
N VAL A 177 -16.41 -6.16 -0.97
CA VAL A 177 -15.66 -6.30 -2.21
C VAL A 177 -15.89 -7.67 -2.83
N CYS A 178 -15.87 -8.76 -2.05
CA CYS A 178 -16.20 -10.09 -2.55
C CYS A 178 -17.58 -10.16 -3.21
N GLU A 179 -18.59 -9.52 -2.61
CA GLU A 179 -19.94 -9.51 -3.18
C GLU A 179 -20.00 -8.75 -4.51
N LYS A 180 -19.24 -7.68 -4.70
CA LYS A 180 -19.10 -6.99 -5.99
C LYS A 180 -18.52 -7.91 -7.07
N TYR A 181 -17.49 -8.68 -6.73
CA TYR A 181 -16.90 -9.67 -7.66
C TYR A 181 -17.86 -10.80 -8.00
N LYS A 182 -18.61 -11.33 -7.02
CA LYS A 182 -19.63 -12.36 -7.25
C LYS A 182 -20.78 -11.82 -8.11
N SER A 183 -21.21 -10.59 -7.85
CA SER A 183 -22.23 -9.91 -8.68
C SER A 183 -21.75 -9.76 -10.12
N PHE A 184 -20.49 -9.36 -10.35
CA PHE A 184 -19.93 -9.32 -11.69
C PHE A 184 -19.86 -10.72 -12.32
N ALA A 185 -19.42 -11.73 -11.58
CA ALA A 185 -19.32 -13.10 -12.07
C ALA A 185 -20.70 -13.68 -12.47
N ALA A 186 -21.73 -13.43 -11.68
CA ALA A 186 -23.09 -13.82 -12.01
C ALA A 186 -23.62 -13.11 -13.27
N LEU A 187 -23.36 -11.81 -13.40
CA LEU A 187 -23.70 -11.06 -14.62
C LEU A 187 -22.91 -11.59 -15.83
N TYR A 188 -21.61 -11.83 -15.68
CA TYR A 188 -20.77 -12.41 -16.72
C TYR A 188 -21.31 -13.76 -17.19
N GLU A 189 -21.63 -14.68 -16.28
CA GLU A 189 -22.18 -16.00 -16.59
C GLU A 189 -23.54 -15.88 -17.30
N SER A 190 -24.42 -15.02 -16.84
CA SER A 190 -25.75 -14.80 -17.47
C SER A 190 -25.66 -14.27 -18.90
N ILE A 191 -24.62 -13.49 -19.21
CA ILE A 191 -24.43 -12.91 -20.55
C ILE A 191 -23.72 -13.87 -21.51
N THR A 192 -22.76 -14.65 -21.01
CA THR A 192 -21.81 -15.40 -21.84
C THR A 192 -22.09 -16.91 -21.90
N GLY A 193 -22.78 -17.46 -20.88
CA GLY A 193 -22.95 -18.91 -20.71
C GLY A 193 -21.64 -19.64 -20.41
N ARG A 194 -20.56 -18.93 -20.06
CA ARG A 194 -19.21 -19.42 -19.79
C ARG A 194 -18.48 -20.04 -20.99
N ASN A 195 -17.18 -20.08 -20.93
CA ASN A 195 -16.35 -20.78 -21.90
C ASN A 195 -16.34 -22.29 -21.61
N GLN A 196 -16.96 -23.06 -22.50
CA GLN A 196 -17.14 -24.51 -22.31
C GLN A 196 -15.82 -25.29 -22.31
N ILE A 197 -14.77 -24.78 -22.97
CA ILE A 197 -13.42 -25.38 -22.94
C ILE A 197 -12.81 -25.18 -21.54
N MET A 198 -12.89 -23.98 -20.98
CA MET A 198 -12.42 -23.71 -19.61
C MET A 198 -13.18 -24.54 -18.57
N VAL A 199 -14.50 -24.66 -18.74
CA VAL A 199 -15.33 -25.53 -17.87
C VAL A 199 -14.87 -26.98 -17.94
N ALA A 200 -14.65 -27.52 -19.15
CA ALA A 200 -14.14 -28.87 -19.35
C ALA A 200 -12.73 -29.08 -18.78
N ASP A 201 -11.88 -28.06 -18.81
CA ASP A 201 -10.56 -28.08 -18.20
C ASP A 201 -10.58 -27.98 -16.66
N GLY A 202 -11.75 -27.65 -16.05
CA GLY A 202 -11.95 -27.60 -14.61
C GLY A 202 -11.81 -26.22 -13.99
N PHE A 203 -11.91 -25.14 -14.78
CA PHE A 203 -11.95 -23.78 -14.25
C PHE A 203 -13.29 -23.51 -13.55
N THR A 204 -13.24 -22.91 -12.37
CA THR A 204 -14.43 -22.36 -11.71
C THR A 204 -14.84 -21.05 -12.38
N LEU A 205 -16.07 -20.58 -12.12
CA LEU A 205 -16.54 -19.31 -12.64
C LEU A 205 -15.63 -18.12 -12.23
N LEU A 206 -15.22 -18.09 -10.98
CA LEU A 206 -14.36 -17.02 -10.45
C LEU A 206 -12.94 -17.07 -11.06
N GLN A 207 -12.42 -18.26 -11.37
CA GLN A 207 -11.14 -18.40 -12.08
C GLN A 207 -11.24 -17.99 -13.55
N GLU A 208 -12.35 -18.26 -14.21
CA GLU A 208 -12.61 -17.79 -15.58
C GLU A 208 -12.69 -16.28 -15.63
N VAL A 209 -13.38 -15.65 -14.66
CA VAL A 209 -13.43 -14.19 -14.51
C VAL A 209 -12.05 -13.60 -14.22
N ASP A 210 -11.25 -14.22 -13.37
CA ASP A 210 -9.86 -13.78 -13.14
C ASP A 210 -9.00 -13.92 -14.41
N TYR A 211 -9.22 -14.97 -15.21
CA TYR A 211 -8.57 -15.10 -16.50
C TYR A 211 -8.94 -13.93 -17.44
N LEU A 212 -10.22 -13.56 -17.52
CA LEU A 212 -10.66 -12.40 -18.29
C LEU A 212 -9.96 -11.12 -17.84
N PHE A 213 -9.87 -10.88 -16.53
CA PHE A 213 -9.21 -9.69 -16.02
C PHE A 213 -7.71 -9.67 -16.34
N ASN A 214 -7.04 -10.81 -16.21
CA ASN A 214 -5.63 -10.92 -16.56
C ASN A 214 -5.40 -10.74 -18.07
N PHE A 215 -6.25 -11.34 -18.91
CA PHE A 215 -6.23 -11.13 -20.35
C PHE A 215 -6.34 -9.64 -20.70
N LEU A 216 -7.32 -8.94 -20.16
CA LEU A 216 -7.50 -7.50 -20.38
C LEU A 216 -6.35 -6.63 -19.86
N TYR A 217 -5.64 -7.09 -18.85
CA TYR A 217 -4.56 -6.35 -18.23
C TYR A 217 -3.20 -6.56 -18.90
N HIS A 218 -2.90 -7.78 -19.38
CA HIS A 218 -1.59 -8.18 -19.88
C HIS A 218 -1.59 -8.65 -21.33
N ASP A 219 -2.52 -9.53 -21.69
CA ASP A 219 -2.41 -10.36 -22.88
C ASP A 219 -3.18 -9.76 -24.08
N HIS A 220 -4.19 -8.94 -23.82
CA HIS A 220 -4.91 -8.24 -24.89
C HIS A 220 -3.99 -7.20 -25.56
N PRO A 221 -3.95 -7.11 -26.93
CA PRO A 221 -3.03 -6.20 -27.64
C PRO A 221 -3.10 -4.72 -27.23
N LYS A 222 -4.28 -4.28 -26.76
CA LYS A 222 -4.51 -2.89 -26.28
C LYS A 222 -4.47 -2.75 -24.78
N THR A 223 -4.28 -3.83 -24.03
CA THR A 223 -4.30 -3.88 -22.56
C THR A 223 -5.32 -2.92 -21.91
N PRO A 224 -6.63 -3.04 -22.25
CA PRO A 224 -7.62 -1.97 -22.01
C PRO A 224 -7.90 -1.69 -20.52
N SER A 225 -7.59 -2.62 -19.64
CA SER A 225 -7.75 -2.43 -18.19
C SER A 225 -6.46 -2.04 -17.48
N HIS A 226 -5.30 -2.04 -18.17
CA HIS A 226 -4.03 -1.67 -17.55
C HIS A 226 -4.05 -0.23 -17.05
N GLY A 227 -3.76 -0.04 -15.76
CA GLY A 227 -3.75 1.28 -15.13
C GLY A 227 -5.14 1.88 -14.86
N GLN A 228 -6.22 1.10 -14.98
CA GLN A 228 -7.58 1.56 -14.67
C GLN A 228 -7.76 1.76 -13.17
N ASN A 229 -7.54 2.99 -12.69
CA ASN A 229 -7.56 3.34 -11.27
C ASN A 229 -8.93 3.85 -10.78
N GLN A 230 -9.85 4.17 -11.69
CA GLN A 230 -11.20 4.65 -11.37
C GLN A 230 -12.24 3.82 -12.13
N PRO A 231 -13.43 3.58 -11.57
CA PRO A 231 -14.47 2.85 -12.27
C PRO A 231 -14.95 3.65 -13.49
N ARG A 232 -15.10 2.97 -14.63
CA ARG A 232 -15.70 3.58 -15.83
C ARG A 232 -17.20 3.81 -15.60
N LYS A 233 -17.69 4.93 -16.08
CA LYS A 233 -19.13 5.23 -16.09
C LYS A 233 -19.77 4.54 -17.31
N LEU A 234 -20.32 3.37 -17.10
CA LEU A 234 -20.98 2.57 -18.14
C LEU A 234 -22.46 2.41 -17.83
N SER A 235 -23.32 2.56 -18.85
CA SER A 235 -24.68 2.07 -18.77
C SER A 235 -24.71 0.54 -18.81
N ASP A 236 -25.81 -0.09 -18.38
CA ASP A 236 -25.92 -1.55 -18.39
C ASP A 236 -25.76 -2.12 -19.80
N ILE A 237 -26.31 -1.47 -20.83
CA ILE A 237 -26.15 -1.85 -22.24
C ILE A 237 -24.67 -1.80 -22.67
N GLN A 238 -23.94 -0.75 -22.25
CA GLN A 238 -22.51 -0.63 -22.56
C GLN A 238 -21.70 -1.70 -21.83
N LYS A 239 -22.05 -2.00 -20.58
CA LYS A 239 -21.40 -3.05 -19.79
C LYS A 239 -21.61 -4.43 -20.43
N GLU A 240 -22.85 -4.76 -20.76
CA GLU A 240 -23.19 -6.02 -21.45
C GLU A 240 -22.44 -6.17 -22.77
N LYS A 241 -22.45 -5.12 -23.60
CA LYS A 241 -21.69 -5.10 -24.87
C LYS A 241 -20.20 -5.33 -24.65
N ALA A 242 -19.61 -4.69 -23.65
CA ALA A 242 -18.19 -4.86 -23.32
C ALA A 242 -17.89 -6.29 -22.87
N ILE A 243 -18.73 -6.87 -22.00
CA ILE A 243 -18.58 -8.26 -21.56
C ILE A 243 -18.63 -9.22 -22.76
N LYS A 244 -19.62 -9.10 -23.64
CA LYS A 244 -19.74 -9.97 -24.85
C LYS A 244 -18.52 -9.86 -25.76
N THR A 245 -18.05 -8.64 -26.01
CA THR A 245 -16.89 -8.39 -26.88
C THR A 245 -15.65 -9.03 -26.33
N TYR A 246 -15.29 -8.72 -25.09
CA TYR A 246 -14.03 -9.22 -24.50
C TYR A 246 -14.08 -10.70 -24.10
N PHE A 247 -15.28 -11.22 -23.83
CA PHE A 247 -15.47 -12.68 -23.69
C PHE A 247 -15.07 -13.43 -24.96
N LYS A 248 -15.54 -13.00 -26.13
CA LYS A 248 -15.19 -13.63 -27.41
C LYS A 248 -13.67 -13.60 -27.65
N GLU A 249 -13.06 -12.43 -27.48
CA GLU A 249 -11.62 -12.26 -27.66
C GLU A 249 -10.79 -13.12 -26.65
N MET A 250 -11.26 -13.19 -25.40
CA MET A 250 -10.68 -14.08 -24.39
C MET A 250 -10.79 -15.56 -24.74
N CYS A 251 -11.94 -16.01 -25.29
CA CYS A 251 -12.11 -17.39 -25.73
C CYS A 251 -11.14 -17.77 -26.85
N ASP A 252 -10.96 -16.87 -27.82
CA ASP A 252 -10.00 -17.06 -28.90
C ASP A 252 -8.55 -17.12 -28.34
N HIS A 253 -8.22 -16.25 -27.39
CA HIS A 253 -6.94 -16.26 -26.71
C HIS A 253 -6.73 -17.56 -25.91
N TYR A 254 -7.71 -18.00 -25.12
CA TYR A 254 -7.62 -19.24 -24.32
C TYR A 254 -7.38 -20.47 -25.17
N THR A 255 -7.96 -20.54 -26.35
CA THR A 255 -7.78 -21.65 -27.27
C THR A 255 -6.31 -21.78 -27.73
N ASN A 256 -5.61 -20.65 -27.85
CA ASN A 256 -4.21 -20.58 -28.27
C ASN A 256 -3.22 -20.67 -27.09
N ASP A 257 -3.59 -20.13 -25.93
CA ASP A 257 -2.79 -20.13 -24.68
C ASP A 257 -3.67 -20.42 -23.45
N PRO A 258 -3.95 -21.69 -23.14
CA PRO A 258 -4.91 -22.08 -22.09
C PRO A 258 -4.43 -21.82 -20.66
N GLN A 259 -3.21 -21.34 -20.44
CA GLN A 259 -2.65 -20.97 -19.11
C GLN A 259 -3.05 -21.94 -17.97
N LYS A 260 -2.99 -23.25 -18.21
CA LYS A 260 -3.38 -24.33 -17.26
C LYS A 260 -2.56 -24.32 -15.96
N TRP A 261 -1.43 -23.62 -15.94
CA TRP A 261 -0.65 -23.38 -14.72
C TRP A 261 -1.50 -22.73 -13.58
N ARG A 262 -2.62 -22.09 -13.92
CA ARG A 262 -3.55 -21.54 -12.92
C ARG A 262 -4.20 -22.66 -12.10
N LEU A 263 -4.58 -23.74 -12.74
CA LEU A 263 -5.13 -24.93 -12.07
C LEU A 263 -4.06 -25.63 -11.22
N ASP A 264 -2.80 -25.65 -11.71
CA ASP A 264 -1.69 -26.25 -10.95
C ASP A 264 -1.37 -25.44 -9.69
N ARG A 265 -1.46 -24.12 -9.73
CA ARG A 265 -1.37 -23.28 -8.52
C ARG A 265 -2.45 -23.62 -7.50
N THR A 266 -3.70 -23.69 -7.94
CA THR A 266 -4.82 -24.11 -7.09
C THR A 266 -4.53 -25.48 -6.45
N ARG A 267 -4.16 -26.48 -7.23
CA ARG A 267 -3.85 -27.85 -6.75
C ARG A 267 -2.69 -27.82 -5.74
N THR A 268 -1.63 -27.08 -6.01
CA THR A 268 -0.46 -26.95 -5.13
C THR A 268 -0.85 -26.33 -3.79
N ILE A 269 -1.61 -25.23 -3.82
CA ILE A 269 -2.05 -24.53 -2.61
C ILE A 269 -3.02 -25.42 -1.81
N GLN A 270 -4.00 -26.05 -2.45
CA GLN A 270 -4.96 -26.94 -1.79
C GLN A 270 -4.29 -28.18 -1.18
N LYS A 271 -3.31 -28.76 -1.90
CA LYS A 271 -2.52 -29.90 -1.42
C LYS A 271 -1.77 -29.55 -0.13
N ASN A 272 -1.04 -28.44 -0.12
CA ASN A 272 -0.19 -28.05 0.98
C ASN A 272 -1.01 -27.48 2.16
N LEU A 273 -2.11 -26.77 1.90
CA LEU A 273 -2.90 -26.08 2.91
C LEU A 273 -4.17 -26.82 3.32
N GLY A 274 -4.40 -28.05 2.85
CA GLY A 274 -5.51 -28.87 3.33
C GLY A 274 -5.46 -29.08 4.84
N GLN A 275 -6.61 -29.19 5.52
CA GLN A 275 -6.77 -29.15 6.98
C GLN A 275 -5.80 -30.04 7.78
N LYS A 276 -5.42 -31.20 7.22
CA LYS A 276 -4.44 -32.09 7.83
C LYS A 276 -3.00 -31.77 7.41
N ALA A 277 -2.80 -31.33 6.17
CA ALA A 277 -1.49 -31.04 5.61
C ALA A 277 -0.86 -29.80 6.21
N ILE A 278 -1.65 -28.73 6.39
CA ILE A 278 -1.20 -27.43 6.92
C ILE A 278 -0.52 -27.55 8.30
N LYS A 279 -0.96 -28.50 9.14
CA LYS A 279 -0.36 -28.75 10.46
C LYS A 279 1.01 -29.41 10.41
N LYS A 280 1.44 -29.87 9.24
CA LYS A 280 2.72 -30.56 9.00
C LYS A 280 3.62 -29.80 8.04
N LEU A 281 3.28 -28.53 7.74
CA LEU A 281 4.08 -27.72 6.83
C LEU A 281 5.51 -27.55 7.35
N GLY A 282 6.47 -27.73 6.45
CA GLY A 282 7.83 -27.28 6.60
C GLY A 282 8.10 -26.02 5.75
N TRP A 283 9.32 -25.51 5.83
CA TRP A 283 9.71 -24.33 5.05
C TRP A 283 9.67 -24.57 3.52
N ASN A 284 9.84 -25.81 3.07
CA ASN A 284 9.76 -26.15 1.65
C ASN A 284 8.33 -25.98 1.12
N GLU A 285 7.34 -26.50 1.83
CA GLU A 285 5.93 -26.40 1.48
C GLU A 285 5.45 -24.94 1.59
N VAL A 286 5.89 -24.19 2.60
CA VAL A 286 5.64 -22.73 2.70
C VAL A 286 6.18 -22.01 1.48
N LYS A 287 7.41 -22.35 1.03
CA LYS A 287 8.02 -21.77 -0.16
C LYS A 287 7.25 -22.11 -1.44
N GLU A 288 6.77 -23.36 -1.58
CA GLU A 288 5.92 -23.76 -2.71
C GLU A 288 4.65 -22.93 -2.79
N VAL A 289 3.94 -22.77 -1.65
CA VAL A 289 2.73 -21.93 -1.58
C VAL A 289 3.04 -20.48 -1.94
N VAL A 290 4.10 -19.91 -1.39
CA VAL A 290 4.52 -18.52 -1.64
C VAL A 290 4.86 -18.28 -3.12
N LEU A 291 5.45 -19.25 -3.79
CA LEU A 291 5.76 -19.16 -5.23
C LEU A 291 4.50 -19.22 -6.10
N CYS A 292 3.41 -19.80 -5.61
CA CYS A 292 2.10 -19.75 -6.28
C CYS A 292 1.41 -18.38 -6.19
N LEU A 293 1.79 -17.52 -5.25
CA LEU A 293 1.21 -16.19 -5.10
C LEU A 293 1.94 -15.18 -5.99
N HIS A 294 1.24 -14.60 -6.96
CA HIS A 294 1.84 -13.65 -7.92
C HIS A 294 2.49 -12.45 -7.21
N CYS A 295 1.81 -11.91 -6.21
CA CYS A 295 2.31 -10.78 -5.43
C CYS A 295 3.63 -11.05 -4.67
N LEU A 296 4.01 -12.30 -4.44
CA LEU A 296 5.28 -12.68 -3.83
C LEU A 296 6.25 -13.30 -4.84
N SER A 297 5.76 -14.04 -5.81
CA SER A 297 6.62 -14.64 -6.86
C SER A 297 7.28 -13.58 -7.72
N SER A 298 6.54 -12.51 -8.06
CA SER A 298 7.03 -11.39 -8.89
C SER A 298 7.83 -10.34 -8.10
N TYR A 299 7.84 -10.39 -6.76
CA TYR A 299 8.55 -9.43 -5.91
C TYR A 299 9.56 -10.13 -4.99
N PRO A 300 10.76 -10.46 -5.49
CA PRO A 300 11.77 -11.25 -4.77
C PRO A 300 12.15 -10.69 -3.39
N ILE A 301 12.20 -9.37 -3.25
CA ILE A 301 12.55 -8.71 -1.98
C ILE A 301 11.53 -9.04 -0.89
N ASN A 302 10.23 -8.91 -1.19
CA ASN A 302 9.17 -9.19 -0.23
C ASN A 302 9.10 -10.68 0.08
N ARG A 303 9.26 -11.54 -0.94
CA ARG A 303 9.35 -12.98 -0.77
C ARG A 303 10.49 -13.39 0.16
N THR A 304 11.70 -12.89 -0.06
CA THR A 304 12.86 -13.18 0.78
C THR A 304 12.64 -12.71 2.22
N LYS A 305 12.04 -11.53 2.41
CA LYS A 305 11.70 -11.04 3.75
C LYS A 305 10.64 -11.89 4.44
N PHE A 306 9.61 -12.34 3.71
CA PHE A 306 8.56 -13.21 4.26
C PHE A 306 9.13 -14.57 4.68
N LEU A 307 9.94 -15.20 3.83
CA LEU A 307 10.55 -16.50 4.07
C LEU A 307 11.73 -16.49 5.06
N ASN A 308 12.13 -15.33 5.57
CA ASN A 308 13.19 -15.25 6.57
C ASN A 308 12.66 -15.63 7.96
N PRO A 309 13.20 -16.69 8.61
CA PRO A 309 12.77 -17.13 9.95
C PRO A 309 12.89 -16.07 11.05
N GLN A 310 13.76 -15.08 10.87
CA GLN A 310 13.88 -13.94 11.80
C GLN A 310 12.71 -12.95 11.70
N ASN A 311 12.02 -12.92 10.57
CA ASN A 311 10.87 -12.04 10.36
C ASN A 311 9.55 -12.74 10.68
N ASN A 312 9.45 -14.03 10.35
CA ASN A 312 8.27 -14.86 10.62
C ASN A 312 8.75 -16.25 11.06
N ASN A 313 8.25 -16.77 12.16
CA ASN A 313 8.52 -18.16 12.48
C ASN A 313 7.51 -19.09 11.79
N LEU A 314 7.88 -20.35 11.62
CA LEU A 314 7.07 -21.33 10.89
C LEU A 314 5.71 -21.58 11.56
N ASN A 315 5.69 -21.64 12.90
CA ASN A 315 4.44 -21.88 13.63
C ASN A 315 3.46 -20.72 13.48
N ASP A 316 3.94 -19.46 13.50
CA ASP A 316 3.08 -18.30 13.26
C ASP A 316 2.47 -18.32 11.86
N ILE A 317 3.23 -18.76 10.84
CA ILE A 317 2.72 -18.92 9.48
C ILE A 317 1.62 -19.99 9.46
N ILE A 318 1.87 -21.14 10.04
CA ILE A 318 0.92 -22.26 10.11
C ILE A 318 -0.35 -21.81 10.84
N ASP A 319 -0.22 -21.22 12.01
CA ASP A 319 -1.36 -20.78 12.82
C ASP A 319 -2.19 -19.71 12.11
N CYS A 320 -1.54 -18.73 11.48
CA CYS A 320 -2.20 -17.68 10.71
C CYS A 320 -2.96 -18.25 9.51
N TRP A 321 -2.31 -19.09 8.71
CA TRP A 321 -2.96 -19.70 7.54
C TRP A 321 -4.06 -20.69 7.93
N TYR A 322 -3.86 -21.48 8.99
CA TYR A 322 -4.90 -22.36 9.52
C TYR A 322 -6.12 -21.56 10.01
N HIS A 323 -5.87 -20.51 10.80
CA HIS A 323 -6.93 -19.64 11.29
C HIS A 323 -7.70 -18.99 10.13
N LEU A 324 -6.99 -18.48 9.11
CA LEU A 324 -7.60 -17.85 7.94
C LEU A 324 -8.51 -18.83 7.18
N LEU A 325 -8.01 -20.04 6.91
CA LEU A 325 -8.64 -20.95 5.95
C LEU A 325 -9.59 -21.95 6.59
N HIS A 326 -9.39 -22.34 7.87
CA HIS A 326 -10.08 -23.51 8.44
C HIS A 326 -10.96 -23.23 9.67
N THR A 327 -11.10 -21.98 10.13
CA THR A 327 -11.86 -21.70 11.37
C THR A 327 -13.24 -21.04 11.12
N GLY A 328 -13.88 -21.30 9.99
CA GLY A 328 -15.20 -20.76 9.64
C GLY A 328 -15.16 -19.74 8.50
N VAL A 329 -16.11 -18.81 8.44
CA VAL A 329 -16.24 -17.84 7.36
C VAL A 329 -15.02 -16.92 7.35
N ILE A 330 -14.50 -16.61 6.13
CA ILE A 330 -13.42 -15.64 5.94
C ILE A 330 -14.03 -14.24 5.93
N ASP A 331 -13.56 -13.42 6.85
CA ASP A 331 -14.02 -12.05 7.07
C ASP A 331 -12.84 -11.08 7.32
N SER A 332 -13.14 -9.81 7.38
CA SER A 332 -12.17 -8.74 7.64
C SER A 332 -11.40 -8.95 8.97
N SER A 333 -11.99 -9.61 9.97
CA SER A 333 -11.33 -9.85 11.26
C SER A 333 -10.21 -10.88 11.15
N LYS A 334 -10.42 -11.96 10.39
CA LYS A 334 -9.39 -12.96 10.09
C LYS A 334 -8.26 -12.42 9.25
N ILE A 335 -8.60 -11.60 8.25
CA ILE A 335 -7.61 -10.91 7.42
C ILE A 335 -6.73 -10.02 8.30
N LYS A 336 -7.36 -9.26 9.20
CA LYS A 336 -6.63 -8.44 10.18
C LYS A 336 -5.75 -9.29 11.09
N TYR A 337 -6.25 -10.43 11.58
CA TYR A 337 -5.46 -11.36 12.39
C TYR A 337 -4.15 -11.77 11.71
N VAL A 338 -4.19 -12.08 10.42
CA VAL A 338 -3.01 -12.45 9.62
C VAL A 338 -2.09 -11.26 9.38
N THR A 339 -2.63 -10.10 8.98
CA THR A 339 -1.82 -8.90 8.72
C THR A 339 -1.10 -8.39 9.95
N ASP A 340 -1.70 -8.56 11.13
CA ASP A 340 -1.09 -8.12 12.39
C ASP A 340 0.05 -9.04 12.87
N ARG A 341 0.14 -10.28 12.36
CA ARG A 341 1.10 -11.29 12.80
C ARG A 341 2.20 -11.59 11.80
N LEU A 342 1.88 -11.61 10.51
CA LEU A 342 2.87 -11.97 9.48
C LEU A 342 3.50 -10.75 8.85
N ASN A 343 4.82 -10.67 8.86
CA ASN A 343 5.58 -9.63 8.20
C ASN A 343 5.71 -9.92 6.70
N ASN A 344 5.56 -8.88 5.87
CA ASN A 344 5.66 -8.98 4.40
C ASN A 344 4.64 -9.95 3.74
N PHE A 345 3.51 -10.22 4.43
CA PHE A 345 2.36 -10.95 3.91
C PHE A 345 1.14 -10.03 3.97
N GLY A 346 1.07 -9.10 3.02
CA GLY A 346 0.04 -8.06 2.96
C GLY A 346 -1.29 -8.54 2.37
N LEU A 347 -2.24 -7.62 2.25
CA LEU A 347 -3.61 -7.90 1.78
C LEU A 347 -3.63 -8.64 0.43
N SER A 348 -2.82 -8.22 -0.55
CA SER A 348 -2.76 -8.91 -1.84
C SER A 348 -2.36 -10.38 -1.72
N SER A 349 -1.39 -10.69 -0.81
CA SER A 349 -0.98 -12.08 -0.56
C SER A 349 -2.09 -12.90 0.09
N ILE A 350 -2.83 -12.29 1.03
CA ILE A 350 -3.95 -12.92 1.72
C ILE A 350 -5.09 -13.19 0.75
N TYR A 351 -5.47 -12.20 -0.06
CA TYR A 351 -6.56 -12.32 -1.02
C TYR A 351 -6.26 -13.34 -2.13
N GLU A 352 -5.02 -13.33 -2.65
CA GLU A 352 -4.60 -14.37 -3.59
C GLU A 352 -4.61 -15.76 -2.96
N LEU A 353 -4.12 -15.91 -1.72
CA LEU A 353 -4.15 -17.19 -1.01
C LEU A 353 -5.58 -17.73 -0.85
N ILE A 354 -6.51 -16.87 -0.43
CA ILE A 354 -7.92 -17.23 -0.27
C ILE A 354 -8.54 -17.65 -1.61
N GLY A 355 -8.34 -16.86 -2.65
CA GLY A 355 -8.92 -17.11 -3.98
C GLY A 355 -8.36 -18.38 -4.64
N TRP A 356 -7.06 -18.67 -4.49
CA TRP A 356 -6.48 -19.91 -4.98
C TRP A 356 -6.90 -21.13 -4.15
N PHE A 357 -7.11 -20.98 -2.84
CA PHE A 357 -7.51 -22.10 -1.98
C PHE A 357 -9.01 -22.46 -2.12
N TYR A 358 -9.88 -21.46 -2.25
CA TYR A 358 -11.33 -21.62 -2.40
C TYR A 358 -11.86 -20.98 -3.69
N PRO A 359 -11.43 -21.45 -4.87
CA PRO A 359 -11.74 -20.81 -6.15
C PRO A 359 -13.22 -20.81 -6.53
N GLU A 360 -14.05 -21.67 -5.92
CA GLU A 360 -15.51 -21.66 -6.13
C GLU A 360 -16.20 -20.59 -5.30
N LYS A 361 -15.58 -20.14 -4.22
CA LYS A 361 -16.25 -19.36 -3.18
C LYS A 361 -15.74 -17.92 -3.07
N TYR A 362 -14.44 -17.70 -3.31
CA TYR A 362 -13.79 -16.41 -3.15
C TYR A 362 -13.04 -15.99 -4.42
N PRO A 363 -13.17 -14.72 -4.83
CA PRO A 363 -12.46 -14.21 -6.00
C PRO A 363 -10.95 -14.05 -5.73
N LEU A 364 -10.17 -14.13 -6.80
CA LEU A 364 -8.79 -13.65 -6.78
C LEU A 364 -8.78 -12.12 -6.83
N MET A 365 -8.36 -11.48 -5.76
CA MET A 365 -8.32 -10.02 -5.65
C MET A 365 -6.88 -9.55 -5.60
N ASN A 366 -6.46 -8.87 -6.65
CA ASN A 366 -5.17 -8.21 -6.79
C ASN A 366 -5.31 -6.99 -7.71
N ASN A 367 -4.20 -6.31 -7.99
CA ASN A 367 -4.24 -5.11 -8.84
C ASN A 367 -4.86 -5.37 -10.21
N ASN A 368 -4.54 -6.50 -10.86
CA ASN A 368 -5.07 -6.80 -12.20
C ASN A 368 -6.60 -6.97 -12.18
N SER A 369 -7.09 -7.73 -11.20
CA SER A 369 -8.52 -7.97 -11.05
C SER A 369 -9.29 -6.71 -10.63
N HIS A 370 -8.71 -5.86 -9.77
CA HIS A 370 -9.30 -4.55 -9.45
C HIS A 370 -9.38 -3.64 -10.68
N CYS A 371 -8.32 -3.58 -11.49
CA CYS A 371 -8.35 -2.84 -12.76
C CYS A 371 -9.43 -3.39 -13.71
N GLY A 372 -9.57 -4.71 -13.81
CA GLY A 372 -10.63 -5.35 -14.58
C GLY A 372 -12.04 -4.99 -14.10
N MET A 373 -12.28 -5.06 -12.80
CA MET A 373 -13.55 -4.65 -12.19
C MET A 373 -13.89 -3.19 -12.49
N ARG A 374 -12.92 -2.28 -12.29
CA ARG A 374 -13.09 -0.85 -12.60
C ARG A 374 -13.32 -0.59 -14.09
N PHE A 375 -12.67 -1.37 -14.95
CA PHE A 375 -12.88 -1.32 -16.39
C PHE A 375 -14.35 -1.64 -16.76
N PHE A 376 -14.99 -2.58 -16.05
CA PHE A 376 -16.42 -2.88 -16.21
C PHE A 376 -17.34 -2.01 -15.33
N GLY A 377 -16.82 -0.95 -14.71
CA GLY A 377 -17.60 0.06 -14.01
C GLY A 377 -17.92 -0.26 -12.54
N TYR A 378 -17.22 -1.21 -11.93
CA TYR A 378 -17.38 -1.52 -10.51
C TYR A 378 -16.37 -0.72 -9.67
N ASP A 379 -16.84 -0.15 -8.59
CA ASP A 379 -16.02 0.56 -7.61
C ASP A 379 -15.47 -0.45 -6.58
N VAL A 380 -14.18 -0.80 -6.74
CA VAL A 380 -13.46 -1.76 -5.89
C VAL A 380 -12.05 -1.28 -5.58
#